data_b386e05914cbeef7454b3895374fe2ea
#
_entry.id   b386e05914cbeef7454b3895374fe2ea
#
_cell.length_a   1.000
_cell.length_b   1.000
_cell.length_c   1.000
_cell.angle_alpha   90.00
_cell.angle_beta   90.00
_cell.angle_gamma   90.00
#
_symmetry.space_group_name_H-M   'P 1'
#
loop_
_entity.id
_entity.type
_entity.pdbx_description
1 polymer ?
#
loop_
_entity_poly.entity_id
_entity_poly.type
_entity_poly.pdbx_seq_one_letter_code
_entity_poly.pdbx_strand_id
1 'polypeptide(L)'
;QLAKDVLKYLDDVYPDKNKTFKVVSRRARKNFPKNSQEINADLGEIILDTYPEMKVDVHHPDIMLNVEIRSQVNIYSMIIPGPGGMPVGTNGKAMLLLSGGIDSPVAGYMIAKRGVTIDATYFHAPPYTSERAKQKVVDLAKIVAKYSGPINLHVVNFTDIQLYIYEQCPHEELTIIMRRYMMKLAEHFAKENKCLGLITGESIGQVASQTMQSLAATNEVCTMPVYRPLIGFDKQEIVTISEKIDAYETSILPYEDCCTIFVAKHPVTKPNLNVIHNDERKLSEKIDALMQEAIDTVEVIHIEG
;
A
#
# COMPACT_ATOMS: atom_id res chain seq x y z
N GLN A 1 -18.74 42.11 9.19
CA GLN A 1 -17.36 41.72 8.93
C GLN A 1 -17.30 40.51 7.98
N LEU A 2 -18.08 39.44 8.23
CA LEU A 2 -18.11 38.23 7.39
C LEU A 2 -18.29 38.51 5.88
N ALA A 3 -19.24 39.41 5.52
CA ALA A 3 -19.48 39.79 4.14
C ALA A 3 -18.24 40.43 3.47
N LYS A 4 -17.57 41.34 4.22
CA LYS A 4 -16.34 41.98 3.73
C LYS A 4 -15.23 40.98 3.48
N ASP A 5 -15.09 39.97 4.37
CA ASP A 5 -14.06 38.93 4.24
C ASP A 5 -14.35 37.99 3.04
N VAL A 6 -15.63 37.72 2.79
CA VAL A 6 -16.09 36.94 1.62
C VAL A 6 -15.81 37.68 0.30
N LEU A 7 -16.15 38.98 0.23
CA LEU A 7 -15.89 39.78 -0.96
C LEU A 7 -14.37 39.91 -1.23
N LYS A 8 -13.60 40.16 -0.19
CA LYS A 8 -12.14 40.18 -0.28
C LYS A 8 -11.59 38.84 -0.81
N TYR A 9 -12.06 37.69 -0.28
CA TYR A 9 -11.67 36.38 -0.76
C TYR A 9 -11.97 36.20 -2.25
N LEU A 10 -13.17 36.62 -2.69
CA LEU A 10 -13.55 36.52 -4.11
C LEU A 10 -12.68 37.44 -4.99
N ASP A 11 -12.28 38.61 -4.51
CA ASP A 11 -11.40 39.50 -5.26
C ASP A 11 -9.99 38.94 -5.39
N ASP A 12 -9.46 38.36 -4.29
CA ASP A 12 -8.10 37.81 -4.25
C ASP A 12 -7.96 36.52 -5.09
N VAL A 13 -9.00 35.67 -5.09
CA VAL A 13 -8.92 34.32 -5.69
C VAL A 13 -9.54 34.23 -7.09
N TYR A 14 -10.59 35.04 -7.36
CA TYR A 14 -11.36 35.03 -8.62
C TYR A 14 -11.45 36.42 -9.23
N PRO A 15 -10.39 36.90 -9.89
CA PRO A 15 -10.42 38.21 -10.58
C PRO A 15 -11.48 38.27 -11.68
N ASP A 16 -11.68 37.18 -12.42
CA ASP A 16 -12.77 37.04 -13.37
C ASP A 16 -14.09 36.73 -12.65
N LYS A 17 -15.03 37.66 -12.70
CA LYS A 17 -16.34 37.54 -12.05
C LYS A 17 -17.42 36.93 -12.98
N ASN A 18 -17.12 36.60 -14.22
CA ASN A 18 -18.06 35.92 -15.11
C ASN A 18 -18.13 34.42 -14.78
N LYS A 19 -18.57 34.12 -13.58
CA LYS A 19 -18.63 32.77 -12.99
C LYS A 19 -19.97 32.52 -12.32
N THR A 20 -20.36 31.25 -12.27
CA THR A 20 -21.47 30.82 -11.43
C THR A 20 -20.96 30.43 -10.01
N PHE A 21 -21.79 30.64 -9.00
CA PHE A 21 -21.40 30.32 -7.64
C PHE A 21 -22.54 29.75 -6.79
N LYS A 22 -22.15 29.09 -5.71
CA LYS A 22 -23.03 28.63 -4.64
C LYS A 22 -22.36 28.85 -3.29
N VAL A 23 -23.08 29.45 -2.35
CA VAL A 23 -22.63 29.58 -0.97
C VAL A 23 -23.09 28.36 -0.14
N VAL A 24 -22.18 27.76 0.59
CA VAL A 24 -22.44 26.63 1.51
C VAL A 24 -21.86 26.98 2.88
N SER A 25 -22.69 27.36 3.82
CA SER A 25 -22.24 27.66 5.17
C SER A 25 -22.51 26.51 6.15
N ARG A 26 -21.56 26.32 7.06
CA ARG A 26 -21.64 25.36 8.17
C ARG A 26 -21.34 26.06 9.48
N ARG A 27 -22.11 25.75 10.54
CA ARG A 27 -21.93 26.31 11.87
C ARG A 27 -21.61 25.20 12.86
N ALA A 28 -20.45 25.26 13.50
CA ALA A 28 -20.15 24.42 14.66
C ALA A 28 -20.85 24.91 15.94
N ARG A 29 -21.12 26.23 16.03
CA ARG A 29 -21.79 26.87 17.18
C ARG A 29 -23.26 27.16 16.81
N LYS A 30 -24.21 26.54 17.52
CA LYS A 30 -25.65 26.74 17.31
C LYS A 30 -26.15 28.10 17.80
N ASN A 31 -25.37 28.81 18.63
CA ASN A 31 -25.69 30.12 19.15
C ASN A 31 -25.34 31.28 18.21
N PHE A 32 -24.89 31.02 16.99
CA PHE A 32 -24.74 32.10 16.01
C PHE A 32 -26.10 32.62 15.58
N PRO A 33 -26.30 33.97 15.44
CA PRO A 33 -27.61 34.58 15.29
C PRO A 33 -28.45 34.09 14.10
N LYS A 34 -27.79 33.74 12.97
CA LYS A 34 -28.45 33.27 11.76
C LYS A 34 -28.21 31.77 11.55
N ASN A 35 -29.17 31.07 10.94
CA ASN A 35 -28.99 29.69 10.52
C ASN A 35 -28.18 29.62 9.20
N SER A 36 -27.76 28.40 8.79
CA SER A 36 -26.92 28.25 7.60
C SER A 36 -27.61 28.64 6.30
N GLN A 37 -28.94 28.48 6.20
CA GLN A 37 -29.70 28.88 5.02
C GLN A 37 -29.79 30.40 4.92
N GLU A 38 -30.04 31.08 6.04
CA GLU A 38 -30.05 32.55 6.12
C GLU A 38 -28.69 33.13 5.77
N ILE A 39 -27.60 32.54 6.25
CA ILE A 39 -26.23 32.98 5.92
C ILE A 39 -25.96 32.80 4.41
N ASN A 40 -26.38 31.67 3.84
CA ASN A 40 -26.21 31.42 2.40
C ASN A 40 -26.96 32.44 1.55
N ALA A 41 -28.22 32.79 1.94
CA ALA A 41 -29.04 33.78 1.25
C ALA A 41 -28.44 35.18 1.35
N ASP A 42 -28.10 35.63 2.56
CA ASP A 42 -27.50 36.95 2.77
C ASP A 42 -26.18 37.14 2.00
N LEU A 43 -25.30 36.16 2.08
CA LEU A 43 -24.01 36.23 1.37
C LEU A 43 -24.21 36.15 -0.15
N GLY A 44 -25.19 35.34 -0.61
CA GLY A 44 -25.54 35.25 -2.01
C GLY A 44 -26.04 36.58 -2.57
N GLU A 45 -26.95 37.26 -1.83
CA GLU A 45 -27.47 38.61 -2.16
C GLU A 45 -26.32 39.63 -2.25
N ILE A 46 -25.48 39.70 -1.22
CA ILE A 46 -24.35 40.65 -1.19
C ILE A 46 -23.38 40.41 -2.35
N ILE A 47 -23.11 39.17 -2.70
CA ILE A 47 -22.25 38.83 -3.85
C ILE A 47 -22.86 39.30 -5.16
N LEU A 48 -24.16 39.05 -5.39
CA LEU A 48 -24.87 39.46 -6.59
C LEU A 48 -24.95 40.98 -6.70
N ASP A 49 -25.20 41.69 -5.59
CA ASP A 49 -25.23 43.17 -5.56
C ASP A 49 -23.86 43.78 -5.87
N THR A 50 -22.78 43.13 -5.42
CA THR A 50 -21.41 43.63 -5.59
C THR A 50 -20.85 43.26 -6.99
N TYR A 51 -21.18 42.08 -7.49
CA TYR A 51 -20.67 41.54 -8.76
C TYR A 51 -21.85 41.13 -9.69
N PRO A 52 -22.45 42.06 -10.43
CA PRO A 52 -23.60 41.77 -11.29
C PRO A 52 -23.36 40.74 -12.42
N GLU A 53 -22.10 40.46 -12.73
CA GLU A 53 -21.68 39.46 -13.69
C GLU A 53 -21.82 38.04 -13.16
N MET A 54 -21.76 37.86 -11.83
CA MET A 54 -21.87 36.54 -11.20
C MET A 54 -23.33 36.07 -11.19
N LYS A 55 -23.51 34.75 -11.29
CA LYS A 55 -24.83 34.11 -11.24
C LYS A 55 -24.84 32.96 -10.26
N VAL A 56 -26.01 32.72 -9.62
CA VAL A 56 -26.17 31.58 -8.73
C VAL A 56 -26.48 30.32 -9.55
N ASP A 57 -25.71 29.26 -9.33
CA ASP A 57 -26.03 27.91 -9.77
C ASP A 57 -25.93 26.94 -8.58
N VAL A 58 -27.05 26.33 -8.19
CA VAL A 58 -27.10 25.44 -7.03
C VAL A 58 -26.73 23.99 -7.37
N HIS A 59 -26.66 23.64 -8.65
CA HIS A 59 -26.40 22.29 -9.11
C HIS A 59 -24.97 22.09 -9.59
N HIS A 60 -24.48 23.02 -10.45
CA HIS A 60 -23.16 22.93 -11.09
C HIS A 60 -22.42 24.27 -11.04
N PRO A 61 -22.12 24.80 -9.84
CA PRO A 61 -21.43 26.08 -9.70
C PRO A 61 -19.95 25.95 -10.11
N ASP A 62 -19.43 26.99 -10.79
CA ASP A 62 -17.97 27.13 -11.01
C ASP A 62 -17.24 27.34 -9.69
N ILE A 63 -17.87 28.06 -8.74
CA ILE A 63 -17.33 28.38 -7.43
C ILE A 63 -18.25 27.85 -6.34
N MET A 64 -17.82 26.84 -5.60
CA MET A 64 -18.49 26.42 -4.37
C MET A 64 -17.86 27.13 -3.19
N LEU A 65 -18.43 28.28 -2.79
CA LEU A 65 -17.93 29.08 -1.70
C LEU A 65 -18.36 28.49 -0.34
N ASN A 66 -17.42 27.90 0.37
CA ASN A 66 -17.65 27.34 1.68
C ASN A 66 -17.33 28.37 2.78
N VAL A 67 -18.22 28.48 3.76
CA VAL A 67 -18.08 29.38 4.92
C VAL A 67 -18.30 28.57 6.19
N GLU A 68 -17.22 28.25 6.90
CA GLU A 68 -17.30 27.51 8.17
C GLU A 68 -17.16 28.45 9.36
N ILE A 69 -18.20 28.51 10.18
CA ILE A 69 -18.24 29.32 11.41
C ILE A 69 -17.96 28.42 12.61
N ARG A 70 -16.74 28.51 13.12
CA ARG A 70 -16.23 27.80 14.31
C ARG A 70 -15.79 28.82 15.38
N SER A 71 -14.67 28.60 16.06
CA SER A 71 -13.97 29.61 16.87
C SER A 71 -13.44 30.77 16.01
N GLN A 72 -13.06 30.43 14.78
CA GLN A 72 -12.72 31.36 13.70
C GLN A 72 -13.63 31.05 12.50
N VAL A 73 -13.71 32.00 11.58
CA VAL A 73 -14.42 31.85 10.32
C VAL A 73 -13.40 31.41 9.25
N ASN A 74 -13.68 30.30 8.58
CA ASN A 74 -12.89 29.85 7.44
C ASN A 74 -13.71 30.04 6.16
N ILE A 75 -13.10 30.69 5.15
CA ILE A 75 -13.68 30.92 3.82
C ILE A 75 -12.78 30.22 2.81
N TYR A 76 -13.34 29.32 2.00
CA TYR A 76 -12.60 28.60 0.97
C TYR A 76 -13.52 28.10 -0.14
N SER A 77 -12.97 27.89 -1.31
CA SER A 77 -13.70 27.38 -2.50
C SER A 77 -13.07 26.12 -3.08
N MET A 78 -11.86 25.80 -2.66
CA MET A 78 -11.14 24.62 -3.14
C MET A 78 -10.97 23.60 -2.01
N ILE A 79 -11.30 22.34 -2.30
CA ILE A 79 -11.06 21.20 -1.42
C ILE A 79 -10.07 20.30 -2.13
N ILE A 80 -8.86 20.21 -1.57
CA ILE A 80 -7.84 19.30 -2.08
C ILE A 80 -7.99 17.98 -1.32
N PRO A 81 -8.40 16.90 -1.99
CA PRO A 81 -8.52 15.60 -1.33
C PRO A 81 -7.13 15.09 -0.95
N GLY A 82 -6.95 14.76 0.32
CA GLY A 82 -5.75 14.07 0.77
C GLY A 82 -5.81 12.56 0.43
N PRO A 83 -4.71 11.84 0.64
CA PRO A 83 -4.65 10.39 0.38
C PRO A 83 -5.57 9.58 1.29
N GLY A 84 -6.12 10.20 2.31
CA GLY A 84 -6.90 9.53 3.37
C GLY A 84 -6.02 8.65 4.26
N GLY A 85 -6.66 7.90 5.17
CA GLY A 85 -5.94 7.02 6.07
C GLY A 85 -5.62 7.64 7.43
N MET A 86 -4.51 7.19 8.03
CA MET A 86 -4.02 7.62 9.33
C MET A 86 -2.60 8.19 9.20
N PRO A 87 -2.17 9.08 10.10
CA PRO A 87 -0.79 9.59 10.08
C PRO A 87 0.23 8.47 10.19
N VAL A 88 1.32 8.60 9.44
CA VAL A 88 2.43 7.62 9.43
C VAL A 88 2.98 7.41 10.85
N GLY A 89 3.25 6.16 11.22
CA GLY A 89 3.83 5.77 12.50
C GLY A 89 2.85 5.67 13.67
N THR A 90 1.54 5.92 13.47
CA THR A 90 0.56 5.86 14.55
C THR A 90 0.14 4.44 14.93
N ASN A 91 0.42 3.43 14.08
CA ASN A 91 -0.03 2.04 14.26
C ASN A 91 1.11 1.00 14.20
N GLY A 92 2.28 1.36 14.71
CA GLY A 92 3.42 0.44 14.78
C GLY A 92 4.07 0.17 13.43
N LYS A 93 4.78 -0.96 13.34
CA LYS A 93 5.59 -1.35 12.17
C LYS A 93 5.26 -2.77 11.73
N ALA A 94 5.34 -3.04 10.42
CA ALA A 94 5.19 -4.38 9.86
C ALA A 94 6.24 -4.65 8.76
N MET A 95 6.52 -5.94 8.51
CA MET A 95 7.45 -6.40 7.49
C MET A 95 6.69 -6.81 6.22
N LEU A 96 6.95 -6.13 5.12
CA LEU A 96 6.37 -6.43 3.80
C LEU A 96 7.25 -7.43 3.05
N LEU A 97 6.68 -8.55 2.61
CA LEU A 97 7.31 -9.38 1.61
C LEU A 97 7.13 -8.70 0.25
N LEU A 98 8.13 -7.94 -0.17
CA LEU A 98 8.11 -7.13 -1.39
C LEU A 98 8.71 -7.93 -2.54
N SER A 99 8.01 -7.94 -3.68
CA SER A 99 8.45 -8.55 -4.93
C SER A 99 8.39 -7.53 -6.07
N GLY A 100 8.90 -7.89 -7.24
CA GLY A 100 8.79 -7.06 -8.44
C GLY A 100 7.40 -7.08 -9.11
N GLY A 101 6.43 -7.82 -8.56
CA GLY A 101 5.06 -7.90 -9.07
C GLY A 101 4.18 -6.71 -8.66
N ILE A 102 2.95 -6.70 -9.21
CA ILE A 102 1.96 -5.63 -9.00
C ILE A 102 1.40 -5.66 -7.55
N ASP A 103 1.24 -6.85 -6.99
CA ASP A 103 0.42 -7.06 -5.79
C ASP A 103 1.10 -6.60 -4.50
N SER A 104 2.39 -6.89 -4.32
CA SER A 104 3.08 -6.59 -3.06
C SER A 104 3.23 -5.08 -2.76
N PRO A 105 3.55 -4.18 -3.70
CA PRO A 105 3.57 -2.75 -3.42
C PRO A 105 2.18 -2.20 -3.09
N VAL A 106 1.12 -2.71 -3.73
CA VAL A 106 -0.27 -2.35 -3.40
C VAL A 106 -0.63 -2.80 -1.98
N ALA A 107 -0.24 -4.01 -1.59
CA ALA A 107 -0.44 -4.49 -0.22
C ALA A 107 0.28 -3.61 0.81
N GLY A 108 1.53 -3.22 0.52
CA GLY A 108 2.30 -2.28 1.33
C GLY A 108 1.58 -0.94 1.50
N TYR A 109 1.15 -0.33 0.40
CA TYR A 109 0.39 0.91 0.42
C TYR A 109 -0.89 0.81 1.26
N MET A 110 -1.68 -0.26 1.09
CA MET A 110 -2.94 -0.42 1.81
C MET A 110 -2.76 -0.50 3.33
N ILE A 111 -1.68 -1.11 3.80
CA ILE A 111 -1.36 -1.17 5.23
C ILE A 111 -0.72 0.15 5.69
N ALA A 112 0.19 0.75 4.90
CA ALA A 112 0.83 2.04 5.22
C ALA A 112 -0.20 3.15 5.44
N LYS A 113 -1.24 3.25 4.61
CA LYS A 113 -2.32 4.25 4.78
C LYS A 113 -3.12 4.07 6.08
N ARG A 114 -2.94 2.98 6.83
CA ARG A 114 -3.50 2.78 8.18
C ARG A 114 -2.54 3.23 9.29
N GLY A 115 -1.51 4.00 8.95
CA GLY A 115 -0.55 4.57 9.88
C GLY A 115 0.57 3.61 10.29
N VAL A 116 0.72 2.47 9.59
CA VAL A 116 1.77 1.49 9.84
C VAL A 116 3.03 1.90 9.08
N THR A 117 4.18 1.96 9.76
CA THR A 117 5.49 2.04 9.11
C THR A 117 5.89 0.68 8.58
N ILE A 118 6.65 0.64 7.49
CA ILE A 118 6.99 -0.60 6.79
C ILE A 118 8.50 -0.75 6.71
N ASP A 119 9.00 -1.94 7.07
CA ASP A 119 10.24 -2.48 6.55
C ASP A 119 9.88 -3.56 5.51
N ALA A 120 10.80 -3.90 4.62
CA ALA A 120 10.53 -4.86 3.55
C ALA A 120 11.62 -5.95 3.46
N THR A 121 11.22 -7.14 3.05
CA THR A 121 12.11 -8.25 2.70
C THR A 121 11.90 -8.62 1.24
N TYR A 122 12.98 -8.68 0.48
CA TYR A 122 13.02 -9.13 -0.91
C TYR A 122 13.95 -10.33 -1.03
N PHE A 123 13.48 -11.37 -1.68
CA PHE A 123 14.25 -12.59 -1.96
C PHE A 123 14.88 -12.50 -3.34
N HIS A 124 16.21 -12.41 -3.35
CA HIS A 124 17.02 -12.31 -4.55
C HIS A 124 17.74 -13.65 -4.78
N ALA A 125 17.82 -14.11 -6.01
CA ALA A 125 18.43 -15.40 -6.33
C ALA A 125 19.44 -15.29 -7.50
N PRO A 126 20.59 -14.60 -7.31
CA PRO A 126 21.63 -14.53 -8.33
C PRO A 126 22.27 -15.92 -8.57
N PRO A 127 22.67 -16.28 -9.82
CA PRO A 127 22.56 -15.48 -11.05
C PRO A 127 21.19 -15.60 -11.76
N TYR A 128 20.23 -16.28 -11.19
CA TYR A 128 18.92 -16.53 -11.81
C TYR A 128 18.04 -15.29 -11.86
N THR A 129 18.14 -14.41 -10.86
CA THR A 129 17.53 -13.07 -10.91
C THR A 129 18.60 -12.03 -11.19
N SER A 130 18.29 -11.05 -12.05
CA SER A 130 19.24 -10.02 -12.45
C SER A 130 19.32 -8.85 -11.47
N GLU A 131 20.39 -8.08 -11.51
CA GLU A 131 20.49 -6.79 -10.78
C GLU A 131 19.39 -5.81 -11.20
N ARG A 132 18.87 -5.89 -12.42
CA ARG A 132 17.72 -5.11 -12.87
C ARG A 132 16.42 -5.51 -12.15
N ALA A 133 16.23 -6.79 -11.83
CA ALA A 133 15.13 -7.25 -10.99
C ALA A 133 15.23 -6.70 -9.57
N LYS A 134 16.42 -6.67 -8.97
CA LYS A 134 16.69 -6.04 -7.68
C LYS A 134 16.41 -4.54 -7.73
N GLN A 135 16.90 -3.82 -8.76
CA GLN A 135 16.66 -2.39 -8.92
C GLN A 135 15.15 -2.08 -9.06
N LYS A 136 14.40 -2.90 -9.79
CA LYS A 136 12.94 -2.79 -9.90
C LYS A 136 12.26 -2.82 -8.52
N VAL A 137 12.68 -3.73 -7.64
CA VAL A 137 12.14 -3.84 -6.28
C VAL A 137 12.53 -2.63 -5.43
N VAL A 138 13.76 -2.12 -5.56
CA VAL A 138 14.19 -0.87 -4.92
C VAL A 138 13.30 0.30 -5.35
N ASP A 139 12.98 0.41 -6.63
CA ASP A 139 12.13 1.49 -7.13
C ASP A 139 10.67 1.34 -6.66
N LEU A 140 10.15 0.13 -6.56
CA LEU A 140 8.85 -0.13 -5.92
C LEU A 140 8.85 0.20 -4.43
N ALA A 141 9.94 -0.10 -3.70
CA ALA A 141 10.10 0.28 -2.31
C ALA A 141 10.05 1.81 -2.12
N LYS A 142 10.68 2.60 -3.02
CA LYS A 142 10.60 4.06 -3.01
C LYS A 142 9.17 4.57 -3.20
N ILE A 143 8.37 3.89 -4.03
CA ILE A 143 6.97 4.26 -4.22
C ILE A 143 6.17 4.02 -2.93
N VAL A 144 6.37 2.88 -2.28
CA VAL A 144 5.70 2.56 -1.00
C VAL A 144 6.15 3.51 0.11
N ALA A 145 7.44 3.89 0.13
CA ALA A 145 8.02 4.79 1.12
C ALA A 145 7.36 6.18 1.14
N LYS A 146 6.84 6.67 0.02
CA LYS A 146 6.05 7.91 -0.03
C LYS A 146 4.82 7.89 0.90
N TYR A 147 4.33 6.71 1.25
CA TYR A 147 3.13 6.51 2.07
C TYR A 147 3.43 5.96 3.47
N SER A 148 4.53 5.22 3.65
CA SER A 148 4.91 4.58 4.92
C SER A 148 5.99 5.35 5.69
N GLY A 149 6.62 6.35 5.08
CA GLY A 149 7.91 6.87 5.51
C GLY A 149 9.06 5.94 5.12
N PRO A 150 10.28 6.19 5.62
CA PRO A 150 11.49 5.42 5.24
C PRO A 150 11.32 3.91 5.44
N ILE A 151 11.92 3.13 4.52
CA ILE A 151 11.87 1.66 4.51
C ILE A 151 13.30 1.11 4.58
N ASN A 152 13.56 0.17 5.49
CA ASN A 152 14.74 -0.69 5.40
C ASN A 152 14.37 -1.92 4.56
N LEU A 153 14.94 -2.02 3.36
CA LEU A 153 14.75 -3.15 2.45
C LEU A 153 15.84 -4.19 2.69
N HIS A 154 15.44 -5.34 3.23
CA HIS A 154 16.30 -6.51 3.46
C HIS A 154 16.35 -7.35 2.19
N VAL A 155 17.47 -7.32 1.48
CA VAL A 155 17.71 -8.13 0.27
C VAL A 155 18.38 -9.42 0.71
N VAL A 156 17.62 -10.50 0.66
CA VAL A 156 18.04 -11.84 1.13
C VAL A 156 18.49 -12.69 -0.05
N ASN A 157 19.72 -13.17 -0.04
CA ASN A 157 20.16 -14.16 -1.01
C ASN A 157 19.47 -15.50 -0.73
N PHE A 158 18.60 -15.91 -1.64
CA PHE A 158 17.79 -17.12 -1.49
C PHE A 158 18.25 -18.27 -2.41
N THR A 159 19.34 -18.08 -3.16
CA THR A 159 19.80 -19.01 -4.21
C THR A 159 20.05 -20.41 -3.65
N ASP A 160 20.89 -20.55 -2.64
CA ASP A 160 21.30 -21.85 -2.12
C ASP A 160 20.16 -22.59 -1.43
N ILE A 161 19.29 -21.86 -0.73
CA ILE A 161 18.06 -22.40 -0.13
C ILE A 161 17.16 -22.94 -1.26
N GLN A 162 16.93 -22.16 -2.30
CA GLN A 162 16.06 -22.52 -3.43
C GLN A 162 16.58 -23.73 -4.19
N LEU A 163 17.87 -23.79 -4.47
CA LEU A 163 18.51 -24.92 -5.13
C LEU A 163 18.43 -26.19 -4.28
N TYR A 164 18.70 -26.08 -2.98
CA TYR A 164 18.62 -27.23 -2.08
C TYR A 164 17.20 -27.79 -1.97
N ILE A 165 16.18 -26.91 -1.90
CA ILE A 165 14.78 -27.34 -1.94
C ILE A 165 14.46 -28.02 -3.28
N TYR A 166 14.94 -27.45 -4.40
CA TYR A 166 14.73 -28.02 -5.74
C TYR A 166 15.32 -29.42 -5.89
N GLU A 167 16.48 -29.67 -5.31
CA GLU A 167 17.19 -30.97 -5.36
C GLU A 167 16.54 -32.03 -4.46
N GLN A 168 15.99 -31.64 -3.31
CA GLN A 168 15.56 -32.58 -2.29
C GLN A 168 14.05 -32.83 -2.27
N CYS A 169 13.23 -31.91 -2.78
CA CYS A 169 11.77 -31.95 -2.65
C CYS A 169 11.08 -32.23 -3.99
N PRO A 170 9.85 -32.79 -3.96
CA PRO A 170 9.04 -32.94 -5.17
C PRO A 170 8.77 -31.60 -5.85
N HIS A 171 8.93 -31.55 -7.17
CA HIS A 171 8.82 -30.27 -7.90
C HIS A 171 7.41 -29.65 -7.85
N GLU A 172 6.38 -30.45 -7.73
CA GLU A 172 4.99 -30.00 -7.62
C GLU A 172 4.73 -29.20 -6.33
N GLU A 173 5.52 -29.42 -5.26
CA GLU A 173 5.38 -28.77 -3.97
C GLU A 173 6.39 -27.63 -3.74
N LEU A 174 7.34 -27.44 -4.66
CA LEU A 174 8.43 -26.47 -4.54
C LEU A 174 7.96 -25.08 -4.12
N THR A 175 6.97 -24.56 -4.81
CA THR A 175 6.48 -23.19 -4.54
C THR A 175 5.96 -23.06 -3.10
N ILE A 176 5.26 -24.07 -2.59
CA ILE A 176 4.74 -24.05 -1.21
C ILE A 176 5.89 -24.13 -0.21
N ILE A 177 6.83 -25.06 -0.41
CA ILE A 177 7.98 -25.23 0.49
C ILE A 177 8.87 -23.99 0.49
N MET A 178 9.25 -23.45 -0.68
CA MET A 178 10.01 -22.20 -0.78
C MET A 178 9.33 -21.06 -0.03
N ARG A 179 8.02 -20.86 -0.24
CA ARG A 179 7.27 -19.80 0.45
C ARG A 179 7.27 -19.97 1.97
N ARG A 180 7.23 -21.18 2.48
CA ARG A 180 7.33 -21.47 3.92
C ARG A 180 8.68 -20.97 4.47
N TYR A 181 9.78 -21.22 3.77
CA TYR A 181 11.11 -20.71 4.18
C TYR A 181 11.24 -19.20 4.01
N MET A 182 10.65 -18.62 2.96
CA MET A 182 10.57 -17.16 2.81
C MET A 182 9.81 -16.52 3.97
N MET A 183 8.68 -17.11 4.39
CA MET A 183 7.90 -16.62 5.53
C MET A 183 8.70 -16.71 6.85
N LYS A 184 9.44 -17.80 7.08
CA LYS A 184 10.32 -17.97 8.26
C LYS A 184 11.40 -16.88 8.29
N LEU A 185 12.08 -16.62 7.17
CA LEU A 185 13.11 -15.59 7.07
C LEU A 185 12.53 -14.18 7.25
N ALA A 186 11.38 -13.89 6.60
CA ALA A 186 10.71 -12.62 6.77
C ALA A 186 10.28 -12.39 8.23
N GLU A 187 9.80 -13.41 8.92
CA GLU A 187 9.45 -13.33 10.35
C GLU A 187 10.68 -13.11 11.23
N HIS A 188 11.83 -13.73 10.89
CA HIS A 188 13.09 -13.48 11.59
C HIS A 188 13.46 -12.00 11.53
N PHE A 189 13.54 -11.42 10.33
CA PHE A 189 13.84 -9.99 10.15
C PHE A 189 12.76 -9.08 10.76
N ALA A 190 11.49 -9.49 10.71
CA ALA A 190 10.41 -8.77 11.36
C ALA A 190 10.61 -8.64 12.88
N LYS A 191 10.99 -9.74 13.54
CA LYS A 191 11.27 -9.76 14.98
C LYS A 191 12.46 -8.88 15.34
N GLU A 192 13.57 -8.99 14.60
CA GLU A 192 14.77 -8.16 14.82
C GLU A 192 14.47 -6.67 14.68
N ASN A 193 13.63 -6.30 13.70
CA ASN A 193 13.27 -4.92 13.42
C ASN A 193 12.03 -4.44 14.20
N LYS A 194 11.57 -5.20 15.19
CA LYS A 194 10.43 -4.86 16.07
C LYS A 194 9.12 -4.66 15.28
N CYS A 195 8.95 -5.36 14.18
CA CYS A 195 7.69 -5.42 13.46
C CYS A 195 6.66 -6.26 14.23
N LEU A 196 5.38 -5.91 14.10
CA LEU A 196 4.26 -6.57 14.79
C LEU A 196 3.53 -7.59 13.93
N GLY A 197 3.95 -7.76 12.67
CA GLY A 197 3.36 -8.72 11.75
C GLY A 197 3.99 -8.64 10.36
N LEU A 198 3.59 -9.58 9.51
CA LEU A 198 4.00 -9.67 8.11
C LEU A 198 2.90 -9.12 7.21
N ILE A 199 3.29 -8.62 6.03
CA ILE A 199 2.35 -8.18 4.98
C ILE A 199 2.68 -8.95 3.71
N THR A 200 1.66 -9.54 3.08
CA THR A 200 1.80 -10.21 1.77
C THR A 200 0.77 -9.70 0.77
N GLY A 201 1.13 -9.74 -0.52
CA GLY A 201 0.24 -9.36 -1.63
C GLY A 201 -0.61 -10.51 -2.15
N GLU A 202 -0.96 -11.48 -1.32
CA GLU A 202 -1.71 -12.66 -1.75
C GLU A 202 -3.19 -12.36 -1.96
N SER A 203 -3.77 -12.96 -3.05
CA SER A 203 -5.20 -12.95 -3.34
C SER A 203 -5.68 -14.39 -3.60
N ILE A 204 -6.84 -14.77 -3.06
CA ILE A 204 -7.35 -16.15 -3.18
C ILE A 204 -7.62 -16.49 -4.65
N GLY A 205 -7.02 -17.59 -5.11
CA GLY A 205 -7.28 -18.15 -6.44
C GLY A 205 -6.60 -17.44 -7.60
N GLN A 206 -5.77 -16.42 -7.35
CA GLN A 206 -5.07 -15.69 -8.41
C GLN A 206 -4.02 -16.58 -9.11
N VAL A 207 -3.32 -17.40 -8.34
CA VAL A 207 -2.35 -18.41 -8.84
C VAL A 207 -2.43 -19.70 -8.02
N ALA A 208 -1.83 -20.78 -8.53
CA ALA A 208 -1.89 -22.11 -7.90
C ALA A 208 -1.43 -22.13 -6.43
N SER A 209 -0.45 -21.33 -6.06
CA SER A 209 0.06 -21.20 -4.68
C SER A 209 -0.79 -20.32 -3.76
N GLN A 210 -1.90 -19.78 -4.25
CA GLN A 210 -2.78 -18.87 -3.50
C GLN A 210 -4.20 -19.45 -3.32
N THR A 211 -4.33 -20.77 -3.31
CA THR A 211 -5.57 -21.43 -2.86
C THR A 211 -5.70 -21.34 -1.35
N MET A 212 -6.89 -21.55 -0.81
CA MET A 212 -7.11 -21.57 0.65
C MET A 212 -6.18 -22.56 1.35
N GLN A 213 -5.99 -23.76 0.78
CA GLN A 213 -5.10 -24.77 1.33
C GLN A 213 -3.63 -24.37 1.26
N SER A 214 -3.22 -23.77 0.13
CA SER A 214 -1.84 -23.29 -0.05
C SER A 214 -1.53 -22.15 0.93
N LEU A 215 -2.46 -21.21 1.11
CA LEU A 215 -2.33 -20.13 2.09
C LEU A 215 -2.27 -20.64 3.52
N ALA A 216 -3.08 -21.64 3.87
CA ALA A 216 -3.01 -22.29 5.18
C ALA A 216 -1.65 -22.97 5.41
N ALA A 217 -1.13 -23.69 4.42
CA ALA A 217 0.15 -24.36 4.49
C ALA A 217 1.33 -23.37 4.64
N THR A 218 1.31 -22.26 3.93
CA THR A 218 2.37 -21.23 4.06
C THR A 218 2.24 -20.43 5.37
N ASN A 219 1.02 -20.22 5.87
CA ASN A 219 0.79 -19.49 7.12
C ASN A 219 1.21 -20.26 8.36
N GLU A 220 1.19 -21.60 8.32
CA GLU A 220 1.45 -22.46 9.48
C GLU A 220 2.82 -22.21 10.13
N VAL A 221 3.82 -21.80 9.34
CA VAL A 221 5.19 -21.53 9.86
C VAL A 221 5.33 -20.17 10.53
N CYS A 222 4.30 -19.32 10.48
CA CYS A 222 4.33 -18.00 11.08
C CYS A 222 3.75 -18.02 12.48
N THR A 223 4.44 -17.34 13.39
CA THR A 223 3.96 -17.08 14.76
C THR A 223 3.40 -15.67 14.93
N MET A 224 3.70 -14.78 13.98
CA MET A 224 3.19 -13.42 13.92
C MET A 224 1.93 -13.33 13.05
N PRO A 225 1.06 -12.32 13.25
CA PRO A 225 -0.03 -12.03 12.33
C PRO A 225 0.47 -11.81 10.89
N VAL A 226 -0.23 -12.38 9.92
CA VAL A 226 0.02 -12.16 8.49
C VAL A 226 -1.14 -11.36 7.89
N TYR A 227 -0.88 -10.11 7.53
CA TYR A 227 -1.85 -9.21 6.93
C TYR A 227 -1.89 -9.42 5.42
N ARG A 228 -3.07 -9.72 4.90
CA ARG A 228 -3.34 -9.96 3.47
C ARG A 228 -4.39 -8.98 2.97
N PRO A 229 -4.04 -7.70 2.76
CA PRO A 229 -5.03 -6.68 2.41
C PRO A 229 -5.72 -6.92 1.06
N LEU A 230 -5.13 -7.74 0.19
CA LEU A 230 -5.65 -8.05 -1.15
C LEU A 230 -6.40 -9.38 -1.23
N ILE A 231 -6.62 -10.06 -0.11
CA ILE A 231 -7.08 -11.46 -0.08
C ILE A 231 -8.37 -11.73 -0.88
N GLY A 232 -9.28 -10.78 -0.94
CA GLY A 232 -10.55 -10.86 -1.66
C GLY A 232 -10.63 -10.01 -2.92
N PHE A 233 -9.52 -9.39 -3.36
CA PHE A 233 -9.48 -8.53 -4.54
C PHE A 233 -9.25 -9.34 -5.81
N ASP A 234 -9.89 -8.94 -6.89
CA ASP A 234 -9.55 -9.44 -8.21
C ASP A 234 -8.36 -8.67 -8.81
N LYS A 235 -7.82 -9.17 -9.94
CA LYS A 235 -6.63 -8.57 -10.54
C LYS A 235 -6.87 -7.13 -11.01
N GLN A 236 -8.06 -6.80 -11.50
CA GLN A 236 -8.38 -5.47 -11.99
C GLN A 236 -8.46 -4.44 -10.86
N GLU A 237 -9.01 -4.82 -9.71
CA GLU A 237 -9.04 -3.96 -8.53
C GLU A 237 -7.62 -3.63 -8.05
N ILE A 238 -6.72 -4.62 -8.05
CA ILE A 238 -5.31 -4.44 -7.68
C ILE A 238 -4.58 -3.53 -8.67
N VAL A 239 -4.78 -3.74 -9.98
CA VAL A 239 -4.21 -2.90 -11.05
C VAL A 239 -4.64 -1.45 -10.88
N THR A 240 -5.93 -1.20 -10.65
CA THR A 240 -6.48 0.16 -10.46
C THR A 240 -5.78 0.87 -9.28
N ILE A 241 -5.50 0.17 -8.19
CA ILE A 241 -4.78 0.76 -7.05
C ILE A 241 -3.31 0.97 -7.41
N SER A 242 -2.69 0.04 -8.13
CA SER A 242 -1.29 0.12 -8.57
C SER A 242 -1.05 1.35 -9.47
N GLU A 243 -1.97 1.61 -10.41
CA GLU A 243 -1.96 2.81 -11.25
C GLU A 243 -2.10 4.08 -10.39
N LYS A 244 -3.04 4.08 -9.44
CA LYS A 244 -3.27 5.22 -8.54
C LYS A 244 -2.06 5.62 -7.71
N ILE A 245 -1.19 4.68 -7.36
CA ILE A 245 0.03 4.93 -6.57
C ILE A 245 1.29 5.05 -7.43
N ASP A 246 1.16 5.10 -8.74
CA ASP A 246 2.26 5.16 -9.72
C ASP A 246 3.21 3.95 -9.68
N ALA A 247 2.71 2.78 -9.23
CA ALA A 247 3.52 1.56 -9.14
C ALA A 247 3.39 0.64 -10.36
N TYR A 248 2.34 0.81 -11.16
CA TYR A 248 1.99 -0.13 -12.23
C TYR A 248 3.10 -0.24 -13.28
N GLU A 249 3.55 0.88 -13.86
CA GLU A 249 4.55 0.90 -14.92
C GLU A 249 5.88 0.26 -14.49
N THR A 250 6.30 0.48 -13.23
CA THR A 250 7.47 -0.19 -12.67
C THR A 250 7.22 -1.68 -12.49
N SER A 251 6.03 -2.06 -12.00
CA SER A 251 5.68 -3.45 -11.70
C SER A 251 5.63 -4.36 -12.94
N ILE A 252 5.28 -3.83 -14.11
CA ILE A 252 5.18 -4.61 -15.37
C ILE A 252 6.50 -4.72 -16.13
N LEU A 253 7.59 -4.12 -15.64
CA LEU A 253 8.91 -4.30 -16.27
C LEU A 253 9.28 -5.78 -16.35
N PRO A 254 9.87 -6.25 -17.47
CA PRO A 254 10.07 -7.68 -17.75
C PRO A 254 11.28 -8.29 -17.02
N TYR A 255 11.33 -8.09 -15.69
CA TYR A 255 12.37 -8.69 -14.84
C TYR A 255 11.70 -9.66 -13.87
N GLU A 256 12.18 -10.90 -13.88
CA GLU A 256 11.57 -12.02 -13.16
C GLU A 256 11.97 -12.06 -11.68
N ASP A 257 11.02 -12.48 -10.84
CA ASP A 257 11.24 -12.75 -9.42
C ASP A 257 11.76 -14.19 -9.20
N CYS A 258 12.40 -14.43 -8.06
CA CYS A 258 12.95 -15.75 -7.71
C CYS A 258 11.90 -16.88 -7.73
N CYS A 259 10.65 -16.58 -7.39
CA CYS A 259 9.57 -17.57 -7.37
C CYS A 259 9.17 -18.12 -8.75
N THR A 260 9.56 -17.45 -9.84
CA THR A 260 9.20 -17.86 -11.21
C THR A 260 10.23 -18.75 -11.87
N ILE A 261 11.42 -18.88 -11.29
CA ILE A 261 12.57 -19.57 -11.90
C ILE A 261 12.36 -21.10 -11.97
N PHE A 262 11.82 -21.69 -10.91
CA PHE A 262 11.62 -23.14 -10.76
C PHE A 262 10.15 -23.49 -10.58
N VAL A 263 9.31 -23.03 -11.53
CA VAL A 263 7.88 -23.35 -11.49
C VAL A 263 7.65 -24.78 -12.03
N ALA A 264 6.96 -25.58 -11.23
CA ALA A 264 6.50 -26.90 -11.68
C ALA A 264 5.49 -26.78 -12.83
N LYS A 265 5.52 -27.72 -13.79
CA LYS A 265 4.49 -27.81 -14.84
C LYS A 265 3.08 -27.97 -14.26
N HIS A 266 2.98 -28.69 -13.14
CA HIS A 266 1.73 -28.97 -12.44
C HIS A 266 1.91 -28.72 -10.94
N PRO A 267 1.87 -27.45 -10.49
CA PRO A 267 2.02 -27.13 -9.08
C PRO A 267 0.81 -27.61 -8.29
N VAL A 268 1.04 -28.11 -7.08
CA VAL A 268 -0.02 -28.54 -6.19
C VAL A 268 -0.91 -27.37 -5.79
N THR A 269 -2.23 -27.54 -5.94
CA THR A 269 -3.23 -26.53 -5.56
C THR A 269 -3.94 -26.86 -4.24
N LYS A 270 -3.81 -28.11 -3.79
CA LYS A 270 -4.37 -28.62 -2.53
C LYS A 270 -3.28 -29.37 -1.75
N PRO A 271 -2.26 -28.67 -1.23
CA PRO A 271 -1.18 -29.31 -0.50
C PRO A 271 -1.70 -30.01 0.75
N ASN A 272 -1.14 -31.21 1.01
CA ASN A 272 -1.36 -31.92 2.25
C ASN A 272 -0.21 -31.59 3.22
N LEU A 273 -0.53 -31.01 4.38
CA LEU A 273 0.46 -30.60 5.37
C LEU A 273 1.38 -31.74 5.83
N ASN A 274 0.85 -32.95 5.98
CA ASN A 274 1.67 -34.11 6.36
C ASN A 274 2.72 -34.46 5.30
N VAL A 275 2.36 -34.31 4.01
CA VAL A 275 3.30 -34.52 2.89
C VAL A 275 4.35 -33.40 2.92
N ILE A 276 3.93 -32.14 3.01
CA ILE A 276 4.84 -30.99 3.11
C ILE A 276 5.84 -31.18 4.26
N HIS A 277 5.37 -31.56 5.45
CA HIS A 277 6.26 -31.81 6.60
C HIS A 277 7.23 -32.95 6.35
N ASN A 278 6.80 -34.03 5.69
CA ASN A 278 7.69 -35.14 5.33
C ASN A 278 8.77 -34.71 4.34
N ASP A 279 8.42 -33.86 3.38
CA ASP A 279 9.38 -33.33 2.41
C ASP A 279 10.34 -32.33 3.07
N GLU A 280 9.85 -31.46 3.94
CA GLU A 280 10.73 -30.58 4.73
C GLU A 280 11.74 -31.34 5.59
N ARG A 281 11.42 -32.55 6.09
CA ARG A 281 12.40 -33.38 6.82
C ARG A 281 13.61 -33.79 5.99
N LYS A 282 13.45 -33.90 4.65
CA LYS A 282 14.56 -34.18 3.74
C LYS A 282 15.59 -33.05 3.72
N LEU A 283 15.16 -31.85 4.10
CA LEU A 283 16.01 -30.67 4.12
C LEU A 283 16.81 -30.52 5.42
N SER A 284 16.53 -31.34 6.46
CA SER A 284 17.05 -31.17 7.82
C SER A 284 18.58 -31.19 7.94
N GLU A 285 19.30 -31.73 6.95
CA GLU A 285 20.77 -31.80 6.98
C GLU A 285 21.44 -30.43 6.83
N LYS A 286 20.93 -29.56 5.94
CA LYS A 286 21.61 -28.32 5.56
C LYS A 286 20.76 -27.07 5.67
N ILE A 287 19.44 -27.16 5.73
CA ILE A 287 18.55 -26.02 5.58
C ILE A 287 18.77 -24.95 6.65
N ASP A 288 19.03 -25.35 7.90
CA ASP A 288 19.25 -24.42 9.01
C ASP A 288 20.55 -23.63 8.80
N ALA A 289 21.62 -24.27 8.31
CA ALA A 289 22.87 -23.61 7.97
C ALA A 289 22.69 -22.62 6.81
N LEU A 290 21.97 -23.02 5.74
CA LEU A 290 21.69 -22.15 4.60
C LEU A 290 20.81 -20.94 4.99
N MET A 291 19.84 -21.16 5.87
CA MET A 291 19.03 -20.05 6.39
C MET A 291 19.87 -19.09 7.25
N GLN A 292 20.77 -19.62 8.09
CA GLN A 292 21.65 -18.78 8.89
C GLN A 292 22.60 -17.97 7.99
N GLU A 293 23.17 -18.58 6.96
CA GLU A 293 24.00 -17.87 5.98
C GLU A 293 23.22 -16.74 5.27
N ALA A 294 21.96 -17.00 4.86
CA ALA A 294 21.12 -15.99 4.26
C ALA A 294 20.79 -14.83 5.22
N ILE A 295 20.70 -15.11 6.53
CA ILE A 295 20.52 -14.09 7.56
C ILE A 295 21.81 -13.28 7.75
N ASP A 296 22.96 -13.96 7.88
CA ASP A 296 24.25 -13.32 8.15
C ASP A 296 24.77 -12.46 7.00
N THR A 297 24.32 -12.77 5.76
CA THR A 297 24.74 -12.08 4.53
C THR A 297 23.69 -11.13 3.96
N VAL A 298 22.61 -10.86 4.70
CA VAL A 298 21.56 -9.95 4.24
C VAL A 298 22.09 -8.55 3.94
N GLU A 299 21.77 -8.03 2.78
CA GLU A 299 22.04 -6.63 2.42
C GLU A 299 20.84 -5.78 2.84
N VAL A 300 21.09 -4.71 3.59
CA VAL A 300 20.04 -3.77 3.98
C VAL A 300 20.21 -2.45 3.23
N ILE A 301 19.22 -2.11 2.42
CA ILE A 301 19.16 -0.87 1.66
C ILE A 301 18.19 0.08 2.36
N HIS A 302 18.68 1.24 2.77
CA HIS A 302 17.83 2.28 3.34
C HIS A 302 17.17 3.08 2.22
N ILE A 303 15.83 3.12 2.21
CA ILE A 303 15.01 3.84 1.25
C ILE A 303 14.40 5.04 1.98
N GLU A 304 14.72 6.24 1.52
CA GLU A 304 14.10 7.47 2.01
C GLU A 304 12.64 7.58 1.54
N GLY A 305 11.78 8.18 2.36
CA GLY A 305 10.36 8.38 2.09
C GLY A 305 10.05 9.72 1.42
#